data_a2195d766a7be81c0e887103c6418a9c
#
_entry.id   a2195d766a7be81c0e887103c6418a9c
#
_cell.length_a   1.000
_cell.length_b   1.000
_cell.length_c   1.000
_cell.angle_alpha   90.00
_cell.angle_beta   90.00
_cell.angle_gamma   90.00
#
_symmetry.space_group_name_H-M   'P 1'
#
loop_
_entity.id
_entity.type
_entity.pdbx_description
1 polymer ?
#
loop_
_entity_poly.entity_id
_entity_poly.type
_entity_poly.pdbx_seq_one_letter_code
_entity_poly.pdbx_strand_id
1 'polypeptide(L)'
;MIQVEKSYLDQLIYISEHDALTGVLNRYGLKKRIAELFNPEGEGYLCVADIDNFKTINDACGHMSGDMVLRAFGQCLEGIRNSSVARLGGDEFFIFIDGVKTEEEVMKDFDALKERVNAIVIPELGDLKMTFSLGAHYFKGNIDDVKAIAYTKADKLCYESKKKEGNSVTIA
;
A
#
# COMPACT_ATOMS: atom_id res chain seq x y z
N MET A 1 -8.47 -7.99 -36.53
CA MET A 1 -8.82 -6.62 -36.14
C MET A 1 -9.38 -6.56 -34.74
N ILE A 2 -10.47 -7.25 -34.38
CA ILE A 2 -11.10 -7.21 -33.05
C ILE A 2 -10.15 -7.57 -31.88
N GLN A 3 -9.25 -8.54 -32.08
CA GLN A 3 -8.34 -9.00 -31.03
C GLN A 3 -7.23 -7.98 -30.71
N VAL A 4 -6.77 -7.23 -31.69
CA VAL A 4 -5.77 -6.16 -31.52
C VAL A 4 -6.39 -4.95 -30.81
N GLU A 5 -7.63 -4.61 -31.14
CA GLU A 5 -8.36 -3.52 -30.49
C GLU A 5 -8.65 -3.82 -29.01
N LYS A 6 -9.00 -5.07 -28.68
CA LYS A 6 -9.23 -5.50 -27.29
C LYS A 6 -7.94 -5.40 -26.46
N SER A 7 -6.81 -5.90 -26.96
CA SER A 7 -5.52 -5.82 -26.29
C SER A 7 -5.07 -4.37 -26.03
N TYR A 8 -5.31 -3.49 -27.00
CA TYR A 8 -4.99 -2.06 -26.86
C TYR A 8 -5.90 -1.38 -25.82
N LEU A 9 -7.18 -1.70 -25.81
CA LEU A 9 -8.11 -1.19 -24.80
C LEU A 9 -7.74 -1.65 -23.40
N ASP A 10 -7.40 -2.94 -23.24
CA ASP A 10 -6.96 -3.51 -21.96
C ASP A 10 -5.69 -2.81 -21.45
N GLN A 11 -4.74 -2.47 -22.34
CA GLN A 11 -3.56 -1.69 -22.00
C GLN A 11 -3.89 -0.25 -21.55
N LEU A 12 -4.81 0.40 -22.26
CA LEU A 12 -5.24 1.76 -21.88
C LEU A 12 -5.94 1.76 -20.51
N ILE A 13 -6.80 0.77 -20.25
CA ILE A 13 -7.44 0.59 -18.94
C ILE A 13 -6.37 0.40 -17.86
N TYR A 14 -5.42 -0.51 -18.07
CA TYR A 14 -4.34 -0.75 -17.12
C TYR A 14 -3.57 0.54 -16.79
N ILE A 15 -3.12 1.27 -17.81
CA ILE A 15 -2.37 2.53 -17.62
C ILE A 15 -3.21 3.57 -16.87
N SER A 16 -4.54 3.62 -17.10
CA SER A 16 -5.41 4.56 -16.40
C SER A 16 -5.62 4.23 -14.92
N GLU A 17 -5.45 2.96 -14.51
CA GLU A 17 -5.76 2.45 -13.18
C GLU A 17 -4.52 2.21 -12.31
N HIS A 18 -3.31 2.21 -12.89
CA HIS A 18 -2.09 1.85 -12.18
C HIS A 18 -1.09 3.02 -12.10
N ASP A 19 -0.27 3.01 -11.07
CA ASP A 19 0.87 3.91 -10.92
C ASP A 19 2.02 3.46 -11.84
N ALA A 20 2.46 4.32 -12.72
CA ALA A 20 3.44 4.00 -13.76
C ALA A 20 4.82 3.59 -13.20
N LEU A 21 5.16 4.01 -11.97
CA LEU A 21 6.44 3.70 -11.34
C LEU A 21 6.39 2.33 -10.65
N THR A 22 5.37 2.09 -9.84
CA THR A 22 5.33 0.94 -8.92
C THR A 22 4.51 -0.23 -9.44
N GLY A 23 3.61 0.02 -10.40
CA GLY A 23 2.70 -0.99 -10.96
C GLY A 23 1.46 -1.27 -10.09
N VAL A 24 1.42 -0.85 -8.84
CA VAL A 24 0.22 -0.95 -8.00
C VAL A 24 -0.87 0.00 -8.50
N LEU A 25 -2.09 -0.09 -7.98
CA LEU A 25 -3.16 0.83 -8.37
C LEU A 25 -2.75 2.28 -8.11
N ASN A 26 -3.24 3.18 -8.95
CA ASN A 26 -3.24 4.61 -8.65
C ASN A 26 -4.52 4.99 -7.88
N ARG A 27 -4.68 6.26 -7.52
CA ARG A 27 -5.87 6.75 -6.80
C ARG A 27 -7.19 6.43 -7.51
N TYR A 28 -7.21 6.50 -8.85
CA TYR A 28 -8.41 6.19 -9.63
C TYR A 28 -8.71 4.69 -9.63
N GLY A 29 -7.71 3.85 -9.87
CA GLY A 29 -7.83 2.40 -9.83
C GLY A 29 -8.29 1.88 -8.46
N LEU A 30 -7.73 2.43 -7.37
CA LEU A 30 -8.18 2.10 -6.02
C LEU A 30 -9.66 2.42 -5.80
N LYS A 31 -10.10 3.64 -6.21
CA LYS A 31 -11.51 4.05 -6.07
C LYS A 31 -12.44 3.09 -6.82
N LYS A 32 -12.07 2.73 -8.04
CA LYS A 32 -12.82 1.77 -8.87
C LYS A 32 -12.85 0.39 -8.20
N ARG A 33 -11.70 -0.12 -7.76
CA ARG A 33 -11.58 -1.43 -7.12
C ARG A 33 -12.40 -1.54 -5.85
N ILE A 34 -12.37 -0.53 -4.99
CA ILE A 34 -13.19 -0.50 -3.78
C ILE A 34 -14.68 -0.50 -4.13
N ALA A 35 -15.10 0.21 -5.20
CA ALA A 35 -16.50 0.21 -5.63
C ALA A 35 -16.96 -1.15 -6.17
N GLU A 36 -16.07 -1.90 -6.83
CA GLU A 36 -16.34 -3.27 -7.31
C GLU A 36 -16.44 -4.29 -6.17
N LEU A 37 -15.65 -4.12 -5.11
CA LEU A 37 -15.63 -5.00 -3.94
C LEU A 37 -16.69 -4.61 -2.89
N PHE A 38 -17.50 -3.59 -3.20
CA PHE A 38 -18.46 -3.06 -2.25
C PHE A 38 -19.44 -4.13 -1.75
N ASN A 39 -19.42 -4.36 -0.45
CA ASN A 39 -20.39 -5.17 0.27
C ASN A 39 -20.87 -4.35 1.50
N PRO A 40 -22.19 -4.03 1.60
CA PRO A 40 -22.72 -3.26 2.73
C PRO A 40 -22.49 -3.91 4.10
N GLU A 41 -22.29 -5.21 4.12
CA GLU A 41 -21.99 -5.99 5.33
C GLU A 41 -20.53 -6.46 5.38
N GLY A 42 -19.68 -5.90 4.50
CA GLY A 42 -18.27 -6.22 4.44
C GLY A 42 -17.51 -5.77 5.68
N GLU A 43 -16.41 -6.43 5.94
CA GLU A 43 -15.48 -6.08 7.00
C GLU A 43 -14.04 -6.31 6.53
N GLY A 44 -13.10 -5.60 7.15
CA GLY A 44 -11.69 -5.70 6.78
C GLY A 44 -10.87 -4.59 7.38
N TYR A 45 -9.76 -4.25 6.73
CA TYR A 45 -8.89 -3.17 7.18
C TYR A 45 -8.61 -2.17 6.07
N LEU A 46 -8.62 -0.90 6.46
CA LEU A 46 -8.07 0.20 5.67
C LEU A 46 -6.73 0.58 6.27
N CYS A 47 -5.68 0.54 5.45
CA CYS A 47 -4.33 0.81 5.92
C CYS A 47 -3.70 1.96 5.15
N VAL A 48 -2.91 2.76 5.84
CA VAL A 48 -1.98 3.73 5.27
C VAL A 48 -0.57 3.26 5.62
N ALA A 49 0.29 3.21 4.63
CA ALA A 49 1.70 2.85 4.80
C ALA A 49 2.58 3.91 4.13
N ASP A 50 3.72 4.18 4.74
CA ASP A 50 4.64 5.22 4.33
C ASP A 50 6.09 4.72 4.54
N ILE A 51 6.99 5.07 3.62
CA ILE A 51 8.40 4.68 3.72
C ILE A 51 9.11 5.66 4.65
N ASP A 52 9.70 5.14 5.72
CA ASP A 52 10.40 5.97 6.70
C ASP A 52 11.60 6.68 6.07
N ASN A 53 11.73 7.96 6.38
CA ASN A 53 12.87 8.79 5.95
C ASN A 53 13.10 8.78 4.42
N PHE A 54 12.05 8.60 3.61
CA PHE A 54 12.18 8.51 2.15
C PHE A 54 12.88 9.72 1.53
N LYS A 55 12.64 10.91 2.06
CA LYS A 55 13.37 12.12 1.63
C LYS A 55 14.88 11.98 1.86
N THR A 56 15.29 11.45 3.02
CA THR A 56 16.73 11.23 3.33
C THR A 56 17.35 10.24 2.34
N ILE A 57 16.62 9.19 1.94
CA ILE A 57 17.07 8.25 0.91
C ILE A 57 17.30 8.99 -0.42
N ASN A 58 16.34 9.80 -0.86
CA ASN A 58 16.48 10.59 -2.09
C ASN A 58 17.66 11.58 -2.03
N ASP A 59 17.81 12.28 -0.91
CA ASP A 59 18.85 13.29 -0.74
C ASP A 59 20.25 12.64 -0.69
N ALA A 60 20.40 11.45 -0.11
CA ALA A 60 21.66 10.74 0.02
C ALA A 60 22.05 9.91 -1.21
N CYS A 61 21.07 9.20 -1.81
CA CYS A 61 21.31 8.19 -2.86
C CYS A 61 20.76 8.58 -4.23
N GLY A 62 20.05 9.72 -4.31
CA GLY A 62 19.44 10.22 -5.55
C GLY A 62 18.05 9.63 -5.83
N HIS A 63 17.29 10.32 -6.69
CA HIS A 63 15.90 9.96 -7.00
C HIS A 63 15.75 8.58 -7.67
N MET A 64 16.76 8.14 -8.44
CA MET A 64 16.71 6.78 -9.02
C MET A 64 16.70 5.69 -7.98
N SER A 65 17.45 5.84 -6.90
CA SER A 65 17.45 4.91 -5.76
C SER A 65 16.11 4.98 -5.01
N GLY A 66 15.55 6.18 -4.83
CA GLY A 66 14.19 6.35 -4.30
C GLY A 66 13.12 5.63 -5.15
N ASP A 67 13.22 5.70 -6.47
CA ASP A 67 12.32 4.99 -7.38
C ASP A 67 12.44 3.46 -7.23
N MET A 68 13.66 2.94 -7.02
CA MET A 68 13.86 1.50 -6.74
C MET A 68 13.23 1.09 -5.41
N VAL A 69 13.37 1.92 -4.38
CA VAL A 69 12.74 1.72 -3.06
C VAL A 69 11.22 1.69 -3.20
N LEU A 70 10.62 2.64 -3.92
CA LEU A 70 9.17 2.69 -4.16
C LEU A 70 8.65 1.45 -4.88
N ARG A 71 9.35 0.99 -5.93
CA ARG A 71 8.99 -0.26 -6.65
C ARG A 71 9.07 -1.47 -5.73
N ALA A 72 10.17 -1.62 -5.00
CA ALA A 72 10.38 -2.75 -4.10
C ALA A 72 9.33 -2.78 -2.98
N PHE A 73 9.01 -1.64 -2.40
CA PHE A 73 7.98 -1.53 -1.36
C PHE A 73 6.58 -1.87 -1.89
N GLY A 74 6.20 -1.33 -3.06
CA GLY A 74 4.93 -1.67 -3.72
C GLY A 74 4.78 -3.18 -3.94
N GLN A 75 5.81 -3.86 -4.43
CA GLN A 75 5.82 -5.31 -4.61
C GLN A 75 5.68 -6.07 -3.28
N CYS A 76 6.29 -5.59 -2.19
CA CYS A 76 6.11 -6.19 -0.87
C CYS A 76 4.67 -6.08 -0.37
N LEU A 77 4.02 -4.94 -0.60
CA LEU A 77 2.64 -4.70 -0.20
C LEU A 77 1.65 -5.60 -0.96
N GLU A 78 1.87 -5.87 -2.26
CA GLU A 78 1.03 -6.78 -3.06
C GLU A 78 1.03 -8.23 -2.53
N GLY A 79 2.00 -8.59 -1.70
CA GLY A 79 2.03 -9.88 -1.00
C GLY A 79 1.05 -10.01 0.19
N ILE A 80 0.31 -8.96 0.54
CA ILE A 80 -0.74 -9.01 1.57
C ILE A 80 -1.98 -9.70 0.98
N ARG A 81 -2.49 -10.71 1.68
CA ARG A 81 -3.63 -11.50 1.18
C ARG A 81 -4.93 -10.70 1.14
N ASN A 82 -5.75 -10.94 0.14
CA ASN A 82 -7.05 -10.28 -0.09
C ASN A 82 -6.96 -8.74 -0.09
N SER A 83 -5.83 -8.20 -0.53
CA SER A 83 -5.62 -6.76 -0.54
C SER A 83 -5.72 -6.15 -1.93
N SER A 84 -6.04 -4.87 -1.94
CA SER A 84 -5.87 -3.98 -3.08
C SER A 84 -4.93 -2.86 -2.65
N VAL A 85 -3.78 -2.78 -3.29
CA VAL A 85 -2.71 -1.84 -2.95
C VAL A 85 -2.71 -0.70 -3.95
N ALA A 86 -2.61 0.54 -3.46
CA ALA A 86 -2.48 1.72 -4.30
C ALA A 86 -1.40 2.66 -3.79
N ARG A 87 -0.77 3.40 -4.70
CA ARG A 87 0.09 4.54 -4.37
C ARG A 87 -0.69 5.83 -4.54
N LEU A 88 -0.76 6.64 -3.50
CA LEU A 88 -1.51 7.89 -3.51
C LEU A 88 -0.69 9.09 -3.97
N GLY A 89 0.64 9.01 -3.82
CA GLY A 89 1.62 10.00 -4.22
C GLY A 89 2.85 9.94 -3.31
N GLY A 90 4.01 10.44 -3.76
CA GLY A 90 5.24 10.40 -2.98
C GLY A 90 5.59 8.99 -2.50
N ASP A 91 5.73 8.81 -1.20
CA ASP A 91 6.03 7.58 -0.48
C ASP A 91 4.80 6.96 0.24
N GLU A 92 3.62 7.52 0.01
CA GLU A 92 2.37 7.11 0.65
C GLU A 92 1.62 6.04 -0.15
N PHE A 93 1.36 4.91 0.50
CA PHE A 93 0.58 3.79 -0.02
C PHE A 93 -0.69 3.57 0.80
N PHE A 94 -1.71 3.11 0.12
CA PHE A 94 -2.99 2.74 0.71
C PHE A 94 -3.26 1.26 0.44
N ILE A 95 -3.74 0.54 1.45
CA ILE A 95 -4.08 -0.88 1.32
C ILE A 95 -5.51 -1.07 1.82
N PHE A 96 -6.33 -1.65 0.98
CA PHE A 96 -7.66 -2.13 1.33
C PHE A 96 -7.62 -3.65 1.43
N ILE A 97 -7.88 -4.19 2.62
CA ILE A 97 -7.92 -5.63 2.90
C ILE A 97 -9.38 -6.01 3.14
N ASP A 98 -9.93 -6.88 2.29
CA ASP A 98 -11.31 -7.33 2.35
C ASP A 98 -11.44 -8.73 2.96
N GLY A 99 -12.48 -8.94 3.77
CA GLY A 99 -12.82 -10.25 4.32
C GLY A 99 -11.92 -10.76 5.46
N VAL A 100 -11.02 -9.94 6.00
CA VAL A 100 -10.22 -10.28 7.19
C VAL A 100 -11.02 -9.92 8.44
N LYS A 101 -11.26 -10.91 9.32
CA LYS A 101 -12.17 -10.79 10.46
C LYS A 101 -11.47 -10.57 11.78
N THR A 102 -10.20 -10.97 11.92
CA THR A 102 -9.47 -10.90 13.18
C THR A 102 -8.16 -10.15 13.04
N GLU A 103 -7.77 -9.44 14.12
CA GLU A 103 -6.46 -8.79 14.20
C GLU A 103 -5.31 -9.80 14.06
N GLU A 104 -5.48 -11.03 14.60
CA GLU A 104 -4.47 -12.09 14.49
C GLU A 104 -4.21 -12.49 13.03
N GLU A 105 -5.26 -12.55 12.19
CA GLU A 105 -5.13 -12.90 10.77
C GLU A 105 -4.39 -11.81 10.00
N VAL A 106 -4.70 -10.55 10.24
CA VAL A 106 -4.03 -9.44 9.56
C VAL A 106 -2.60 -9.25 10.07
N MET A 107 -2.34 -9.49 11.35
CA MET A 107 -0.98 -9.41 11.90
C MET A 107 -0.04 -10.42 11.26
N LYS A 108 -0.49 -11.63 10.93
CA LYS A 108 0.33 -12.62 10.20
C LYS A 108 0.77 -12.08 8.83
N ASP A 109 -0.12 -11.37 8.12
CA ASP A 109 0.22 -10.75 6.85
C ASP A 109 1.22 -9.60 7.02
N PHE A 110 1.07 -8.81 8.09
CA PHE A 110 2.00 -7.71 8.38
C PHE A 110 3.37 -8.19 8.86
N ASP A 111 3.44 -9.28 9.61
CA ASP A 111 4.72 -9.89 9.98
C ASP A 111 5.44 -10.46 8.75
N ALA A 112 4.72 -11.11 7.85
CA ALA A 112 5.26 -11.52 6.56
C ALA A 112 5.69 -10.32 5.69
N LEU A 113 4.99 -9.18 5.75
CA LEU A 113 5.42 -7.94 5.10
C LEU A 113 6.75 -7.43 5.66
N LYS A 114 6.92 -7.41 7.00
CA LYS A 114 8.18 -7.00 7.64
C LYS A 114 9.33 -7.89 7.18
N GLU A 115 9.13 -9.20 7.11
CA GLU A 115 10.14 -10.14 6.61
C GLU A 115 10.50 -9.86 5.15
N ARG A 116 9.52 -9.64 4.27
CA ARG A 116 9.76 -9.28 2.86
C ARG A 116 10.56 -7.98 2.73
N VAL A 117 10.20 -6.94 3.49
CA VAL A 117 10.90 -5.65 3.46
C VAL A 117 12.33 -5.81 3.98
N ASN A 118 12.54 -6.55 5.07
CA ASN A 118 13.88 -6.81 5.61
C ASN A 118 14.79 -7.62 4.66
N ALA A 119 14.20 -8.41 3.77
CA ALA A 119 14.92 -9.19 2.78
C ALA A 119 15.34 -8.38 1.53
N ILE A 120 14.84 -7.14 1.37
CA ILE A 120 15.20 -6.30 0.23
C ILE A 120 16.65 -5.87 0.33
N VAL A 121 17.37 -6.06 -0.78
CA VAL A 121 18.72 -5.54 -0.96
C VAL A 121 18.73 -4.59 -2.16
N ILE A 122 19.00 -3.32 -1.91
CA ILE A 122 19.19 -2.29 -2.93
C ILE A 122 20.62 -1.79 -2.76
N PRO A 123 21.58 -2.23 -3.60
CA PRO A 123 23.00 -1.90 -3.45
C PRO A 123 23.27 -0.39 -3.41
N GLU A 124 22.46 0.38 -4.13
CA GLU A 124 22.58 1.84 -4.24
C GLU A 124 22.34 2.57 -2.92
N LEU A 125 21.69 1.92 -1.94
CA LEU A 125 21.46 2.51 -0.61
C LEU A 125 22.69 2.41 0.31
N GLY A 126 23.69 1.58 -0.01
CA GLY A 126 24.84 1.33 0.87
C GLY A 126 24.39 0.80 2.23
N ASP A 127 24.69 1.53 3.29
CA ASP A 127 24.33 1.16 4.67
C ASP A 127 22.90 1.58 5.07
N LEU A 128 22.22 2.38 4.24
CA LEU A 128 20.85 2.79 4.51
C LEU A 128 19.88 1.61 4.29
N LYS A 129 18.93 1.46 5.20
CA LYS A 129 17.89 0.43 5.10
C LYS A 129 16.54 1.08 4.84
N MET A 130 15.77 0.45 3.97
CA MET A 130 14.35 0.78 3.83
C MET A 130 13.59 0.25 5.04
N THR A 131 12.86 1.11 5.71
CA THR A 131 11.86 0.74 6.72
C THR A 131 10.54 1.42 6.40
N PHE A 132 9.46 0.98 7.05
CA PHE A 132 8.14 1.54 6.83
C PHE A 132 7.35 1.67 8.12
N SER A 133 6.40 2.58 8.10
CA SER A 133 5.35 2.74 9.11
C SER A 133 4.00 2.43 8.49
N LEU A 134 3.16 1.65 9.17
CA LEU A 134 1.83 1.26 8.72
C LEU A 134 0.81 1.45 9.82
N GLY A 135 -0.29 2.12 9.50
CA GLY A 135 -1.48 2.19 10.33
C GLY A 135 -2.62 1.41 9.70
N ALA A 136 -3.27 0.51 10.44
CA ALA A 136 -4.39 -0.29 9.99
C ALA A 136 -5.62 -0.03 10.86
N HIS A 137 -6.73 0.39 10.25
CA HIS A 137 -8.00 0.59 10.92
C HIS A 137 -9.02 -0.43 10.45
N TYR A 138 -9.58 -1.18 11.41
CA TYR A 138 -10.68 -2.11 11.14
C TYR A 138 -11.94 -1.35 10.76
N PHE A 139 -12.64 -1.84 9.76
CA PHE A 139 -13.96 -1.37 9.38
C PHE A 139 -14.96 -2.51 9.31
N LYS A 140 -16.23 -2.17 9.57
CA LYS A 140 -17.39 -3.05 9.33
C LYS A 140 -18.54 -2.20 8.81
N GLY A 141 -19.18 -2.67 7.74
CA GLY A 141 -20.34 -2.03 7.15
C GLY A 141 -20.06 -1.19 5.91
N ASN A 142 -20.89 -0.19 5.64
CA ASN A 142 -20.86 0.60 4.41
C ASN A 142 -19.57 1.39 4.23
N ILE A 143 -18.82 1.07 3.18
CA ILE A 143 -17.51 1.69 2.90
C ILE A 143 -17.61 3.19 2.55
N ASP A 144 -18.75 3.69 2.09
CA ASP A 144 -18.91 5.10 1.77
C ASP A 144 -18.92 5.97 3.03
N ASP A 145 -19.49 5.45 4.13
CA ASP A 145 -19.41 6.07 5.45
C ASP A 145 -18.01 5.88 6.08
N VAL A 146 -17.33 4.83 5.66
CA VAL A 146 -16.02 4.41 6.21
C VAL A 146 -14.85 5.14 5.53
N LYS A 147 -14.93 5.49 4.21
CA LYS A 147 -13.80 6.02 3.44
C LYS A 147 -13.11 7.23 4.07
N ALA A 148 -13.87 8.26 4.42
CA ALA A 148 -13.28 9.48 4.97
C ALA A 148 -12.80 9.28 6.41
N ILE A 149 -13.57 8.54 7.22
CA ILE A 149 -13.29 8.29 8.64
C ILE A 149 -12.16 7.29 8.79
N ALA A 150 -12.20 6.19 8.04
CA ALA A 150 -11.20 5.13 8.14
C ALA A 150 -9.84 5.55 7.58
N TYR A 151 -9.80 6.35 6.49
CA TYR A 151 -8.55 6.94 6.00
C TYR A 151 -7.91 7.81 7.09
N THR A 152 -8.68 8.74 7.67
CA THR A 152 -8.17 9.63 8.73
C THR A 152 -7.68 8.86 9.96
N LYS A 153 -8.35 7.74 10.29
CA LYS A 153 -7.95 6.90 11.42
C LYS A 153 -6.69 6.09 11.09
N ALA A 154 -6.63 5.46 9.92
CA ALA A 154 -5.44 4.73 9.46
C ALA A 154 -4.22 5.64 9.34
N ASP A 155 -4.38 6.87 8.84
CA ASP A 155 -3.32 7.88 8.79
C ASP A 155 -2.79 8.24 10.18
N LYS A 156 -3.68 8.46 11.16
CA LYS A 156 -3.27 8.70 12.55
C LYS A 156 -2.51 7.50 13.14
N LEU A 157 -2.95 6.28 12.87
CA LEU A 157 -2.24 5.06 13.30
C LEU A 157 -0.88 4.90 12.62
N CYS A 158 -0.77 5.28 11.34
CA CYS A 158 0.52 5.34 10.64
C CYS A 158 1.45 6.36 11.30
N TYR A 159 0.95 7.53 11.65
CA TYR A 159 1.72 8.52 12.41
C TYR A 159 2.18 8.01 13.78
N GLU A 160 1.36 7.21 14.50
CA GLU A 160 1.79 6.55 15.74
C GLU A 160 2.87 5.49 15.49
N SER A 161 2.79 4.79 14.35
CA SER A 161 3.85 3.87 13.93
C SER A 161 5.17 4.58 13.67
N LYS A 162 5.16 5.76 13.05
CA LYS A 162 6.37 6.56 12.79
C LYS A 162 7.15 6.98 14.05
N LYS A 163 6.54 6.91 15.23
CA LYS A 163 7.21 7.16 16.52
C LYS A 163 8.03 5.97 17.02
N LYS A 164 7.89 4.82 16.39
CA LYS A 164 8.60 3.59 16.72
C LYS A 164 9.72 3.38 15.70
N GLU A 165 10.82 2.73 16.10
CA GLU A 165 11.93 2.45 15.19
C GLU A 165 11.67 1.18 14.37
N GLY A 166 12.19 1.18 13.14
CA GLY A 166 12.14 0.03 12.22
C GLY A 166 10.77 -0.17 11.58
N ASN A 167 10.54 -1.34 11.01
CA ASN A 167 9.28 -1.69 10.38
C ASN A 167 8.16 -1.79 11.42
N SER A 168 7.30 -0.79 11.48
CA SER A 168 6.32 -0.61 12.55
C SER A 168 4.89 -0.67 12.05
N VAL A 169 4.00 -1.34 12.81
CA VAL A 169 2.57 -1.44 12.53
C VAL A 169 1.77 -1.06 13.77
N THR A 170 0.72 -0.27 13.60
CA THR A 170 -0.25 0.07 14.64
C THR A 170 -1.66 -0.23 14.11
N ILE A 171 -2.45 -1.00 14.88
CA ILE A 171 -3.80 -1.46 14.52
C ILE A 171 -4.81 -0.92 15.52
N ALA A 172 -5.99 -0.57 15.05
CA ALA A 172 -7.18 -0.25 15.87
C ALA A 172 -8.49 -0.46 15.10
#